data_5f457e578e0b0dccc0fbcdd4672fb1f0
#
_entry.id   5f457e578e0b0dccc0fbcdd4672fb1f0
#
_cell.length_a   1.000
_cell.length_b   1.000
_cell.length_c   1.000
_cell.angle_alpha   90.00
_cell.angle_beta   90.00
_cell.angle_gamma   90.00
#
_symmetry.space_group_name_H-M   'P 1'
#
loop_
_entity.id
_entity.type
_entity.pdbx_description
1 polymer ?
#
loop_
_entity_poly.entity_id
_entity_poly.type
_entity_poly.pdbx_seq_one_letter_code
_entity_poly.pdbx_strand_id
1 'polypeptide(L)'
;MVSNPIEAVPVENIPSLAEQGITGEAKSLVYWETSRGCPYRCSFCSSATETLRVFPIERVLTDLELLSTQNNKTVKLLDRSFHLGKQRTTELLQRFADTPDGLRFHLELNLDRISPEAMTIFRGCAPGKFQFEIGLQSLDDQVLMRIERRMDVDKALANISELVEQRRHPVHLDLIVGLPGEGAQQCADSLDRTFLLHPDHLQLGTLKLLPGTPLQQQAKHLGYRWDPQPPYEIFSHPELGFAELVRFKRYAELLERLYNSGYLRNTLAGLVEQIFSESLCACFDALLEQRGLGLVRDNLQPDRLFEHLGDFLQPFLPDHPVLGEWLLWDYAQFSLVKGKSPEWIAERLRETGGYVVQGSRRRLPILKLSAQAVNMINRQSGRNLAPGGYAVWPRQHRKGVPVEIIPVE
;
A
#
# COMPACT_ATOMS: atom_id res chain seq x y z
N MET A 1 33.66 17.24 -16.99
CA MET A 1 34.17 17.74 -15.70
C MET A 1 34.13 16.58 -14.74
N VAL A 2 35.24 16.05 -14.30
CA VAL A 2 35.33 15.06 -13.24
C VAL A 2 35.14 15.84 -11.94
N SER A 3 33.94 15.79 -11.34
CA SER A 3 33.78 16.32 -10.00
C SER A 3 34.62 15.46 -9.05
N ASN A 4 35.53 16.08 -8.31
CA ASN A 4 36.13 15.40 -7.17
C ASN A 4 35.03 14.77 -6.30
N PRO A 5 35.20 13.53 -5.83
CA PRO A 5 34.24 12.95 -4.90
C PRO A 5 34.16 13.90 -3.69
N ILE A 6 32.97 14.46 -3.48
CA ILE A 6 32.69 15.24 -2.26
C ILE A 6 32.83 14.24 -1.12
N GLU A 7 33.83 14.43 -0.26
CA GLU A 7 33.97 13.63 0.95
C GLU A 7 32.67 13.69 1.76
N ALA A 8 32.12 12.53 2.07
CA ALA A 8 30.89 12.48 2.81
C ALA A 8 31.11 13.02 4.23
N VAL A 9 30.34 14.04 4.61
CA VAL A 9 30.39 14.60 5.97
C VAL A 9 30.20 13.47 7.00
N PRO A 10 31.08 13.32 7.99
CA PRO A 10 30.90 12.36 9.07
C PRO A 10 29.52 12.56 9.76
N VAL A 11 28.86 11.47 10.13
CA VAL A 11 27.50 11.55 10.70
C VAL A 11 27.47 12.32 12.01
N GLU A 12 28.57 12.35 12.75
CA GLU A 12 28.76 13.09 14.00
C GLU A 12 28.71 14.61 13.78
N ASN A 13 29.09 15.06 12.58
CA ASN A 13 29.12 16.49 12.21
C ASN A 13 27.82 16.98 11.57
N ILE A 14 26.83 16.11 11.41
CA ILE A 14 25.52 16.46 10.91
C ILE A 14 24.65 16.92 12.09
N PRO A 15 24.15 18.17 12.11
CA PRO A 15 23.35 18.65 13.24
C PRO A 15 22.09 17.82 13.45
N SER A 16 21.70 17.59 14.72
CA SER A 16 20.45 16.91 15.06
C SER A 16 19.23 17.84 14.87
N LEU A 17 18.03 17.28 14.85
CA LEU A 17 16.79 18.09 14.83
C LEU A 17 16.67 18.91 16.12
N ALA A 18 17.08 18.33 17.24
CA ALA A 18 17.05 19.00 18.55
C ALA A 18 17.97 20.24 18.56
N GLU A 19 19.19 20.13 18.04
CA GLU A 19 20.16 21.22 17.97
C GLU A 19 19.71 22.37 17.07
N GLN A 20 18.95 22.06 16.02
CA GLN A 20 18.45 23.06 15.06
C GLN A 20 17.15 23.75 15.48
N GLY A 21 16.52 23.30 16.55
CA GLY A 21 15.20 23.80 16.96
C GLY A 21 14.11 23.55 15.91
N ILE A 22 14.34 22.64 14.95
CA ILE A 22 13.41 22.30 13.88
C ILE A 22 12.39 21.30 14.43
N THR A 23 11.48 21.74 15.23
CA THR A 23 10.43 20.88 15.81
C THR A 23 9.19 20.79 14.93
N GLY A 24 9.10 21.61 13.86
CA GLY A 24 8.00 21.56 12.90
C GLY A 24 6.61 21.63 13.54
N GLU A 25 6.43 22.45 14.57
CA GLU A 25 5.20 22.54 15.40
C GLU A 25 3.91 22.66 14.56
N ALA A 26 4.00 23.26 13.38
CA ALA A 26 2.84 23.45 12.49
C ALA A 26 2.56 22.27 11.54
N LYS A 27 3.46 21.28 11.42
CA LYS A 27 3.33 20.19 10.43
C LYS A 27 2.97 18.86 11.09
N SER A 28 2.01 18.15 10.52
CA SER A 28 1.62 16.79 10.94
C SER A 28 2.61 15.71 10.51
N LEU A 29 3.52 16.00 9.58
CA LEU A 29 4.55 15.11 9.06
C LEU A 29 5.94 15.68 9.33
N VAL A 30 6.80 14.88 9.97
CA VAL A 30 8.20 15.20 10.24
C VAL A 30 9.07 14.15 9.55
N TYR A 31 10.12 14.60 8.85
CA TYR A 31 11.15 13.72 8.30
C TYR A 31 12.30 13.62 9.28
N TRP A 32 12.75 12.40 9.54
CA TRP A 32 13.82 12.12 10.47
C TRP A 32 14.69 10.97 9.96
N GLU A 33 15.95 10.90 10.38
CA GLU A 33 16.87 9.85 10.00
C GLU A 33 17.63 9.31 11.22
N THR A 34 17.79 7.98 11.28
CA THR A 34 18.62 7.29 12.27
C THR A 34 19.88 6.69 11.64
N SER A 35 19.91 6.67 10.29
CA SER A 35 21.04 6.25 9.48
C SER A 35 21.00 6.89 8.10
N ARG A 36 22.13 6.91 7.39
CA ARG A 36 22.27 7.30 5.99
C ARG A 36 22.91 6.20 5.16
N GLY A 37 22.51 6.09 3.89
CA GLY A 37 22.89 5.01 3.00
C GLY A 37 22.01 3.78 3.20
N CYS A 38 22.42 2.66 2.59
CA CYS A 38 21.64 1.42 2.64
C CYS A 38 22.59 0.22 2.80
N PRO A 39 22.24 -0.79 3.60
CA PRO A 39 23.04 -2.01 3.69
C PRO A 39 22.92 -2.91 2.44
N TYR A 40 21.96 -2.62 1.56
CA TYR A 40 21.71 -3.35 0.33
C TYR A 40 22.30 -2.63 -0.88
N ARG A 41 22.56 -3.39 -1.95
CA ARG A 41 23.19 -2.87 -3.18
C ARG A 41 22.30 -3.12 -4.41
N CYS A 42 20.99 -2.94 -4.27
CA CYS A 42 20.06 -3.16 -5.36
C CYS A 42 20.47 -2.32 -6.58
N SER A 43 20.78 -2.98 -7.71
CA SER A 43 21.43 -2.37 -8.88
C SER A 43 20.65 -1.22 -9.53
N PHE A 44 19.33 -1.17 -9.32
CA PHE A 44 18.42 -0.12 -9.82
C PHE A 44 18.34 1.12 -8.92
N CYS A 45 18.81 1.01 -7.67
CA CYS A 45 18.61 2.04 -6.64
C CYS A 45 19.76 3.07 -6.62
N SER A 46 19.41 4.34 -6.46
CA SER A 46 20.41 5.42 -6.31
C SER A 46 21.27 5.27 -5.06
N SER A 47 20.78 4.60 -4.03
CA SER A 47 21.52 4.33 -2.79
C SER A 47 22.42 3.08 -2.85
N ALA A 48 22.50 2.38 -3.97
CA ALA A 48 23.31 1.16 -4.14
C ALA A 48 24.82 1.39 -3.89
N THR A 49 25.29 2.60 -4.15
CA THR A 49 26.70 2.99 -3.99
C THR A 49 27.00 3.67 -2.66
N GLU A 50 25.99 3.96 -1.85
CA GLU A 50 26.15 4.64 -0.57
C GLU A 50 26.45 3.64 0.55
N THR A 51 27.55 3.87 1.27
CA THR A 51 27.86 3.09 2.47
C THR A 51 26.93 3.46 3.61
N LEU A 52 26.34 2.46 4.28
CA LEU A 52 25.53 2.67 5.46
C LEU A 52 26.35 3.33 6.58
N ARG A 53 25.87 4.46 7.08
CA ARG A 53 26.41 5.21 8.22
C ARG A 53 25.31 5.39 9.25
N VAL A 54 25.56 4.96 10.47
CA VAL A 54 24.55 4.93 11.55
C VAL A 54 24.86 6.05 12.53
N PHE A 55 23.85 6.85 12.87
CA PHE A 55 24.01 7.91 13.87
C PHE A 55 24.23 7.32 15.29
N PRO A 56 24.98 7.97 16.18
CA PRO A 56 25.11 7.56 17.57
C PRO A 56 23.73 7.36 18.23
N ILE A 57 23.60 6.30 19.02
CA ILE A 57 22.29 5.94 19.62
C ILE A 57 21.78 7.04 20.56
N GLU A 58 22.69 7.65 21.32
CA GLU A 58 22.39 8.74 22.26
C GLU A 58 21.75 9.91 21.56
N ARG A 59 22.27 10.28 20.39
CA ARG A 59 21.70 11.35 19.56
C ARG A 59 20.28 10.99 19.09
N VAL A 60 20.11 9.76 18.59
CA VAL A 60 18.80 9.28 18.11
C VAL A 60 17.78 9.31 19.25
N LEU A 61 18.16 8.91 20.47
CA LEU A 61 17.28 8.95 21.63
C LEU A 61 16.95 10.39 22.06
N THR A 62 17.91 11.31 22.01
CA THR A 62 17.64 12.75 22.30
C THR A 62 16.66 13.35 21.29
N ASP A 63 16.82 13.09 20.01
CA ASP A 63 15.87 13.51 18.97
C ASP A 63 14.48 12.90 19.21
N LEU A 64 14.42 11.61 19.61
CA LEU A 64 13.17 10.92 19.92
C LEU A 64 12.43 11.54 21.11
N GLU A 65 13.14 11.89 22.17
CA GLU A 65 12.59 12.59 23.33
C GLU A 65 11.95 13.90 22.91
N LEU A 66 12.63 14.70 22.09
CA LEU A 66 12.07 15.93 21.54
C LEU A 66 10.81 15.68 20.70
N LEU A 67 10.85 14.70 19.78
CA LEU A 67 9.69 14.33 18.97
C LEU A 67 8.52 13.85 19.84
N SER A 68 8.80 13.18 20.96
CA SER A 68 7.78 12.67 21.89
C SER A 68 7.01 13.78 22.64
N THR A 69 7.55 15.00 22.70
CA THR A 69 6.82 16.15 23.24
C THR A 69 5.73 16.67 22.29
N GLN A 70 5.72 16.19 21.04
CA GLN A 70 4.84 16.66 19.98
C GLN A 70 3.69 15.68 19.76
N ASN A 71 2.46 16.15 19.86
CA ASN A 71 1.27 15.32 19.69
C ASN A 71 0.80 15.24 18.21
N ASN A 72 0.16 14.11 17.85
CA ASN A 72 -0.52 13.91 16.56
C ASN A 72 0.38 14.07 15.33
N LYS A 73 1.61 13.55 15.39
CA LYS A 73 2.56 13.61 14.28
C LYS A 73 2.89 12.24 13.72
N THR A 74 3.14 12.22 12.42
CA THR A 74 3.77 11.09 11.73
C THR A 74 5.24 11.42 11.50
N VAL A 75 6.12 10.60 12.02
CA VAL A 75 7.57 10.65 11.77
C VAL A 75 7.88 9.69 10.63
N LYS A 76 8.20 10.22 9.44
CA LYS A 76 8.69 9.40 8.33
C LYS A 76 10.22 9.31 8.45
N LEU A 77 10.70 8.09 8.70
CA LEU A 77 12.13 7.83 8.67
C LEU A 77 12.64 7.90 7.22
N LEU A 78 13.79 8.56 7.04
CA LEU A 78 14.50 8.66 5.76
C LEU A 78 15.51 7.52 5.57
N ASP A 79 15.62 6.64 6.54
CA ASP A 79 16.43 5.42 6.50
C ASP A 79 15.94 4.54 5.35
N ARG A 80 16.81 4.30 4.36
CA ARG A 80 16.47 3.52 3.14
C ARG A 80 16.13 2.05 3.40
N SER A 81 16.44 1.57 4.58
CA SER A 81 15.97 0.30 5.15
C SER A 81 16.24 0.36 6.64
N PHE A 82 15.20 0.34 7.43
CA PHE A 82 15.31 0.34 8.88
C PHE A 82 15.74 -1.05 9.39
N HIS A 83 16.96 -1.44 9.03
CA HIS A 83 17.60 -2.69 9.46
C HIS A 83 19.06 -2.42 9.81
N LEU A 84 19.30 -2.06 11.08
CA LEU A 84 20.57 -1.55 11.60
C LEU A 84 21.31 -2.59 12.44
N GLY A 85 21.08 -3.87 12.17
CA GLY A 85 21.48 -5.01 13.01
C GLY A 85 20.43 -5.34 14.07
N LYS A 86 20.34 -6.63 14.46
CA LYS A 86 19.26 -7.15 15.30
C LYS A 86 19.05 -6.36 16.60
N GLN A 87 20.12 -6.17 17.38
CA GLN A 87 20.04 -5.54 18.69
C GLN A 87 19.56 -4.09 18.59
N ARG A 88 20.21 -3.27 17.75
CA ARG A 88 19.87 -1.85 17.59
C ARG A 88 18.47 -1.64 17.02
N THR A 89 18.10 -2.44 16.00
CA THR A 89 16.76 -2.36 15.41
C THR A 89 15.70 -2.66 16.45
N THR A 90 15.86 -3.74 17.24
CA THR A 90 14.90 -4.11 18.29
C THR A 90 14.82 -3.04 19.38
N GLU A 91 15.96 -2.49 19.82
CA GLU A 91 15.99 -1.42 20.81
C GLU A 91 15.24 -0.18 20.35
N LEU A 92 15.51 0.31 19.12
CA LEU A 92 14.83 1.49 18.58
C LEU A 92 13.34 1.25 18.37
N LEU A 93 12.95 0.07 17.87
CA LEU A 93 11.53 -0.28 17.72
C LEU A 93 10.80 -0.28 19.06
N GLN A 94 11.44 -0.80 20.13
CA GLN A 94 10.85 -0.74 21.46
C GLN A 94 10.70 0.71 21.94
N ARG A 95 11.73 1.54 21.78
CA ARG A 95 11.65 2.96 22.13
C ARG A 95 10.54 3.70 21.36
N PHE A 96 10.38 3.41 20.06
CA PHE A 96 9.30 3.98 19.24
C PHE A 96 7.91 3.51 19.73
N ALA A 97 7.78 2.23 20.09
CA ALA A 97 6.55 1.67 20.62
C ALA A 97 6.14 2.32 21.95
N ASP A 98 7.11 2.66 22.80
CA ASP A 98 6.91 3.24 24.12
C ASP A 98 6.59 4.76 24.09
N THR A 99 6.69 5.40 22.91
CA THR A 99 6.33 6.84 22.77
C THR A 99 4.82 7.06 22.93
N PRO A 100 4.36 8.29 23.28
CA PRO A 100 2.93 8.60 23.37
C PRO A 100 2.12 8.21 22.13
N ASP A 101 0.86 7.84 22.31
CA ASP A 101 -0.02 7.32 21.26
C ASP A 101 -0.22 8.27 20.06
N GLY A 102 -0.08 9.56 20.26
CA GLY A 102 -0.17 10.57 19.20
C GLY A 102 1.00 10.57 18.21
N LEU A 103 2.10 9.90 18.51
CA LEU A 103 3.27 9.81 17.65
C LEU A 103 3.27 8.48 16.87
N ARG A 104 3.43 8.55 15.55
CA ARG A 104 3.42 7.42 14.63
C ARG A 104 4.70 7.39 13.81
N PHE A 105 5.20 6.20 13.46
CA PHE A 105 6.44 6.03 12.71
C PHE A 105 6.18 5.34 11.39
N HIS A 106 6.62 5.95 10.29
CA HIS A 106 6.64 5.35 8.96
C HIS A 106 8.04 4.80 8.70
N LEU A 107 8.14 3.50 8.46
CA LEU A 107 9.39 2.75 8.32
C LEU A 107 9.47 2.04 6.96
N GLU A 108 10.61 2.16 6.27
CA GLU A 108 10.95 1.30 5.14
C GLU A 108 11.66 0.04 5.68
N LEU A 109 11.10 -1.16 5.43
CA LEU A 109 11.58 -2.43 5.99
C LEU A 109 11.82 -3.50 4.92
N ASN A 110 12.76 -4.41 5.21
CA ASN A 110 12.89 -5.69 4.54
C ASN A 110 12.47 -6.80 5.51
N LEU A 111 11.27 -7.34 5.33
CA LEU A 111 10.64 -8.23 6.31
C LEU A 111 11.25 -9.62 6.43
N ASP A 112 12.01 -10.08 5.42
CA ASP A 112 12.80 -11.31 5.53
C ASP A 112 13.90 -11.21 6.61
N ARG A 113 14.32 -9.99 6.98
CA ARG A 113 15.37 -9.69 7.95
C ARG A 113 14.86 -9.33 9.34
N ILE A 114 13.56 -9.14 9.49
CA ILE A 114 12.97 -8.79 10.79
C ILE A 114 13.07 -9.97 11.76
N SER A 115 13.41 -9.65 13.00
CA SER A 115 13.54 -10.65 14.08
C SER A 115 12.17 -10.97 14.70
N PRO A 116 12.00 -12.17 15.29
CA PRO A 116 10.78 -12.50 16.03
C PRO A 116 10.47 -11.54 17.17
N GLU A 117 11.50 -10.98 17.81
CA GLU A 117 11.35 -9.97 18.88
C GLU A 117 10.73 -8.68 18.32
N ALA A 118 11.18 -8.22 17.15
CA ALA A 118 10.59 -7.05 16.49
C ALA A 118 9.13 -7.30 16.10
N MET A 119 8.79 -8.49 15.58
CA MET A 119 7.41 -8.90 15.32
C MET A 119 6.55 -8.88 16.60
N THR A 120 7.13 -9.26 17.74
CA THR A 120 6.44 -9.19 19.04
C THR A 120 6.15 -7.74 19.45
N ILE A 121 7.08 -6.81 19.20
CA ILE A 121 6.86 -5.38 19.45
C ILE A 121 5.70 -4.86 18.59
N PHE A 122 5.67 -5.20 17.29
CA PHE A 122 4.59 -4.78 16.38
C PHE A 122 3.22 -5.31 16.84
N ARG A 123 3.16 -6.55 17.37
CA ARG A 123 1.92 -7.11 17.94
C ARG A 123 1.48 -6.41 19.22
N GLY A 124 2.43 -6.01 20.07
CA GLY A 124 2.18 -5.50 21.42
C GLY A 124 1.86 -4.01 21.50
N CYS A 125 2.34 -3.20 20.57
CA CYS A 125 2.17 -1.74 20.66
C CYS A 125 0.77 -1.25 20.20
N ALA A 126 0.49 0.03 20.40
CA ALA A 126 -0.79 0.64 20.04
C ALA A 126 -1.07 0.52 18.52
N PRO A 127 -2.32 0.23 18.09
CA PRO A 127 -2.68 0.21 16.69
C PRO A 127 -2.36 1.53 15.98
N GLY A 128 -1.80 1.45 14.78
CA GLY A 128 -1.37 2.60 14.01
C GLY A 128 -0.09 3.28 14.51
N LYS A 129 0.59 2.71 15.52
CA LYS A 129 1.91 3.20 15.97
C LYS A 129 2.92 3.18 14.85
N PHE A 130 2.92 2.14 14.03
CA PHE A 130 3.76 1.99 12.86
C PHE A 130 2.95 2.04 11.57
N GLN A 131 3.63 2.42 10.49
CA GLN A 131 3.22 2.23 9.12
C GLN A 131 4.43 1.67 8.37
N PHE A 132 4.23 0.60 7.62
CA PHE A 132 5.32 -0.10 6.94
C PHE A 132 5.27 0.14 5.44
N GLU A 133 6.43 0.45 4.86
CA GLU A 133 6.65 0.49 3.41
C GLU A 133 7.67 -0.63 3.09
N ILE A 134 7.26 -1.62 2.30
CA ILE A 134 7.99 -2.86 2.09
C ILE A 134 8.17 -3.07 0.60
N GLY A 135 9.39 -2.81 0.13
CA GLY A 135 9.74 -3.05 -1.25
C GLY A 135 9.99 -4.54 -1.50
N LEU A 136 9.06 -5.27 -2.08
CA LEU A 136 9.27 -6.63 -2.58
C LEU A 136 10.01 -6.60 -3.92
N GLN A 137 9.60 -5.68 -4.80
CA GLN A 137 10.09 -5.42 -6.14
C GLN A 137 9.66 -6.52 -7.14
N SER A 138 9.94 -7.79 -6.86
CA SER A 138 9.52 -9.00 -7.55
C SER A 138 9.43 -10.15 -6.54
N LEU A 139 8.70 -11.22 -6.86
CA LEU A 139 8.69 -12.46 -6.10
C LEU A 139 9.46 -13.59 -6.82
N ASP A 140 10.11 -13.30 -7.92
CA ASP A 140 10.97 -14.24 -8.66
C ASP A 140 12.42 -14.14 -8.15
N ASP A 141 12.94 -15.24 -7.59
CA ASP A 141 14.29 -15.29 -7.02
C ASP A 141 15.39 -14.97 -8.04
N GLN A 142 15.20 -15.36 -9.31
CA GLN A 142 16.18 -15.12 -10.37
C GLN A 142 16.21 -13.63 -10.73
N VAL A 143 15.06 -12.98 -10.76
CA VAL A 143 14.93 -11.53 -10.97
C VAL A 143 15.59 -10.77 -9.80
N LEU A 144 15.27 -11.15 -8.57
CA LEU A 144 15.85 -10.56 -7.37
C LEU A 144 17.39 -10.70 -7.35
N MET A 145 17.91 -11.87 -7.74
CA MET A 145 19.36 -12.08 -7.84
C MET A 145 20.00 -11.16 -8.89
N ARG A 146 19.38 -10.97 -10.06
CA ARG A 146 19.89 -10.09 -11.12
C ARG A 146 19.95 -8.61 -10.73
N ILE A 147 19.08 -8.17 -9.84
CA ILE A 147 19.10 -6.80 -9.30
C ILE A 147 19.90 -6.67 -8.00
N GLU A 148 20.67 -7.70 -7.64
CA GLU A 148 21.47 -7.75 -6.41
C GLU A 148 20.65 -7.57 -5.12
N ARG A 149 19.36 -7.94 -5.16
CA ARG A 149 18.47 -7.91 -4.02
C ARG A 149 18.36 -9.29 -3.40
N ARG A 150 19.08 -9.52 -2.31
CA ARG A 150 19.02 -10.77 -1.55
C ARG A 150 17.86 -10.71 -0.57
N MET A 151 16.78 -11.41 -0.90
CA MET A 151 15.58 -11.54 -0.07
C MET A 151 15.14 -13.00 -0.03
N ASP A 152 14.78 -13.48 1.13
CA ASP A 152 14.05 -14.74 1.32
C ASP A 152 12.55 -14.43 1.11
N VAL A 153 12.04 -14.76 -0.09
CA VAL A 153 10.68 -14.41 -0.52
C VAL A 153 9.64 -15.08 0.39
N ASP A 154 9.79 -16.36 0.69
CA ASP A 154 8.80 -17.09 1.47
C ASP A 154 8.71 -16.56 2.90
N LYS A 155 9.85 -16.26 3.51
CA LYS A 155 9.91 -15.65 4.84
C LYS A 155 9.34 -14.23 4.84
N ALA A 156 9.63 -13.43 3.80
CA ALA A 156 9.06 -12.10 3.66
C ALA A 156 7.53 -12.15 3.59
N LEU A 157 6.97 -13.03 2.72
CA LEU A 157 5.54 -13.20 2.57
C LEU A 157 4.87 -13.69 3.86
N ALA A 158 5.48 -14.65 4.58
CA ALA A 158 4.96 -15.13 5.86
C ALA A 158 4.88 -14.00 6.91
N ASN A 159 5.93 -13.19 7.03
CA ASN A 159 5.96 -12.06 7.96
C ASN A 159 4.96 -10.95 7.53
N ILE A 160 4.79 -10.70 6.24
CA ILE A 160 3.79 -9.76 5.72
C ILE A 160 2.38 -10.25 6.04
N SER A 161 2.08 -11.54 5.78
CA SER A 161 0.78 -12.14 6.09
C SER A 161 0.43 -11.95 7.57
N GLU A 162 1.37 -12.25 8.45
CA GLU A 162 1.20 -12.05 9.90
C GLU A 162 0.86 -10.58 10.25
N LEU A 163 1.58 -9.60 9.67
CA LEU A 163 1.31 -8.18 9.93
C LEU A 163 -0.05 -7.74 9.39
N VAL A 164 -0.38 -8.18 8.18
CA VAL A 164 -1.64 -7.81 7.52
C VAL A 164 -2.83 -8.44 8.25
N GLU A 165 -2.77 -9.71 8.64
CA GLU A 165 -3.85 -10.41 9.36
C GLU A 165 -4.21 -9.72 10.70
N GLN A 166 -3.23 -9.15 11.37
CA GLN A 166 -3.45 -8.42 12.62
C GLN A 166 -4.22 -7.10 12.43
N ARG A 167 -4.22 -6.51 11.24
CA ARG A 167 -4.86 -5.20 10.93
C ARG A 167 -4.54 -4.10 11.94
N ARG A 168 -3.36 -4.15 12.54
CA ARG A 168 -2.95 -3.17 13.56
C ARG A 168 -2.20 -1.98 12.97
N HIS A 169 -1.42 -2.21 11.94
CA HIS A 169 -0.52 -1.24 11.33
C HIS A 169 -0.69 -1.24 9.81
N PRO A 170 -0.80 -0.08 9.16
CA PRO A 170 -0.87 -0.02 7.70
C PRO A 170 0.37 -0.63 7.06
N VAL A 171 0.15 -1.49 6.07
CA VAL A 171 1.19 -2.17 5.28
C VAL A 171 1.10 -1.75 3.83
N HIS A 172 2.16 -1.13 3.32
CA HIS A 172 2.33 -0.79 1.91
C HIS A 172 3.35 -1.73 1.29
N LEU A 173 3.00 -2.33 0.17
CA LEU A 173 3.86 -3.22 -0.60
C LEU A 173 4.17 -2.62 -1.96
N ASP A 174 5.43 -2.73 -2.40
CA ASP A 174 5.89 -2.17 -3.67
C ASP A 174 6.45 -3.27 -4.57
N LEU A 175 6.00 -3.25 -5.84
CA LEU A 175 6.51 -4.05 -6.93
C LEU A 175 7.02 -3.14 -8.05
N ILE A 176 8.02 -3.63 -8.81
CA ILE A 176 8.57 -2.93 -9.98
C ILE A 176 8.43 -3.82 -11.21
N VAL A 177 7.74 -3.32 -12.22
CA VAL A 177 7.64 -3.98 -13.53
C VAL A 177 8.81 -3.57 -14.41
N GLY A 178 9.38 -4.54 -15.11
CA GLY A 178 10.44 -4.32 -16.08
C GLY A 178 11.84 -4.49 -15.51
N LEU A 179 11.99 -5.23 -14.43
CA LEU A 179 13.29 -5.65 -13.92
C LEU A 179 14.02 -6.58 -14.92
N PRO A 180 15.36 -6.65 -14.90
CA PRO A 180 16.11 -7.41 -15.89
C PRO A 180 15.77 -8.91 -15.83
N GLY A 181 15.37 -9.46 -16.98
CA GLY A 181 15.01 -10.88 -17.13
C GLY A 181 13.63 -11.25 -16.58
N GLU A 182 12.79 -10.28 -16.27
CA GLU A 182 11.42 -10.49 -15.80
C GLU A 182 10.44 -10.30 -16.97
N GLY A 183 9.77 -11.38 -17.37
CA GLY A 183 8.74 -11.33 -18.40
C GLY A 183 7.35 -11.05 -17.83
N ALA A 184 6.37 -10.93 -18.71
CA ALA A 184 5.00 -10.56 -18.33
C ALA A 184 4.37 -11.56 -17.33
N GLN A 185 4.68 -12.85 -17.45
CA GLN A 185 4.13 -13.87 -16.55
C GLN A 185 4.68 -13.70 -15.12
N GLN A 186 5.99 -13.54 -14.95
CA GLN A 186 6.59 -13.33 -13.62
C GLN A 186 6.08 -12.05 -12.96
N CYS A 187 5.91 -10.96 -13.76
CA CYS A 187 5.29 -9.73 -13.25
C CYS A 187 3.85 -9.98 -12.76
N ALA A 188 3.06 -10.75 -13.54
CA ALA A 188 1.68 -11.08 -13.18
C ALA A 188 1.62 -11.96 -11.91
N ASP A 189 2.44 -13.00 -11.84
CA ASP A 189 2.51 -13.91 -10.69
C ASP A 189 2.92 -13.14 -9.40
N SER A 190 3.88 -12.22 -9.52
CA SER A 190 4.29 -11.35 -8.41
C SER A 190 3.14 -10.44 -7.95
N LEU A 191 2.41 -9.86 -8.91
CA LEU A 191 1.28 -8.97 -8.61
C LEU A 191 0.12 -9.71 -7.96
N ASP A 192 -0.29 -10.85 -8.53
CA ASP A 192 -1.40 -11.67 -8.04
C ASP A 192 -1.11 -12.17 -6.61
N ARG A 193 0.05 -12.79 -6.37
CA ARG A 193 0.45 -13.27 -5.05
C ARG A 193 0.55 -12.15 -4.01
N THR A 194 1.05 -10.98 -4.40
CA THR A 194 1.15 -9.84 -3.48
C THR A 194 -0.22 -9.25 -3.15
N PHE A 195 -1.14 -9.19 -4.12
CA PHE A 195 -2.51 -8.73 -3.90
C PHE A 195 -3.27 -9.63 -2.91
N LEU A 196 -3.11 -10.94 -3.01
CA LEU A 196 -3.76 -11.92 -2.13
C LEU A 196 -3.32 -11.84 -0.66
N LEU A 197 -2.25 -11.14 -0.35
CA LEU A 197 -1.91 -10.78 1.04
C LEU A 197 -2.82 -9.70 1.61
N HIS A 198 -3.63 -9.04 0.80
CA HIS A 198 -4.53 -7.95 1.18
C HIS A 198 -3.84 -6.80 1.93
N PRO A 199 -2.75 -6.23 1.42
CA PRO A 199 -2.09 -5.08 2.04
C PRO A 199 -3.00 -3.86 2.09
N ASP A 200 -2.66 -2.86 2.90
CA ASP A 200 -3.42 -1.61 2.93
C ASP A 200 -3.18 -0.75 1.68
N HIS A 201 -2.02 -0.91 1.06
CA HIS A 201 -1.66 -0.27 -0.20
C HIS A 201 -0.76 -1.20 -1.01
N LEU A 202 -0.99 -1.31 -2.30
CA LEU A 202 -0.15 -2.05 -3.24
C LEU A 202 0.26 -1.13 -4.37
N GLN A 203 1.54 -0.82 -4.46
CA GLN A 203 2.11 0.01 -5.52
C GLN A 203 2.75 -0.87 -6.59
N LEU A 204 2.38 -0.62 -7.83
CA LEU A 204 3.01 -1.22 -9.01
C LEU A 204 3.73 -0.13 -9.80
N GLY A 205 5.04 -0.05 -9.64
CA GLY A 205 5.88 0.92 -10.33
C GLY A 205 6.47 0.39 -11.63
N THR A 206 6.75 1.26 -12.60
CA THR A 206 7.60 0.94 -13.76
C THR A 206 9.05 1.26 -13.44
N LEU A 207 9.98 0.38 -13.83
CA LEU A 207 11.41 0.59 -13.65
C LEU A 207 11.87 1.92 -14.27
N LYS A 208 12.67 2.65 -13.52
CA LYS A 208 13.36 3.87 -13.94
C LYS A 208 14.86 3.63 -13.93
N LEU A 209 15.52 3.86 -15.05
CA LEU A 209 16.97 3.74 -15.15
C LEU A 209 17.63 5.05 -14.68
N LEU A 210 17.69 5.21 -13.37
CA LEU A 210 18.20 6.44 -12.75
C LEU A 210 19.67 6.63 -13.06
N PRO A 211 20.10 7.86 -13.43
CA PRO A 211 21.49 8.15 -13.74
C PRO A 211 22.46 7.77 -12.62
N GLY A 212 23.55 7.12 -12.99
CA GLY A 212 24.60 6.69 -12.06
C GLY A 212 24.37 5.36 -11.35
N THR A 213 23.20 4.73 -11.52
CA THR A 213 22.96 3.40 -10.96
C THR A 213 23.68 2.30 -11.74
N PRO A 214 24.10 1.19 -11.08
CA PRO A 214 24.74 0.07 -11.77
C PRO A 214 23.88 -0.49 -12.92
N LEU A 215 22.57 -0.58 -12.74
CA LEU A 215 21.65 -1.06 -13.77
C LEU A 215 21.59 -0.13 -14.99
N GLN A 216 21.56 1.20 -14.77
CA GLN A 216 21.57 2.17 -15.86
C GLN A 216 22.86 2.08 -16.71
N GLN A 217 24.01 1.82 -16.08
CA GLN A 217 25.28 1.64 -16.80
C GLN A 217 25.28 0.39 -17.69
N GLN A 218 24.58 -0.65 -17.29
CA GLN A 218 24.45 -1.91 -18.03
C GLN A 218 23.27 -1.92 -18.99
N ALA A 219 22.38 -0.94 -18.94
CA ALA A 219 21.07 -0.95 -19.60
C ALA A 219 21.15 -1.20 -21.11
N LYS A 220 22.10 -0.61 -21.81
CA LYS A 220 22.31 -0.83 -23.26
C LYS A 220 22.69 -2.29 -23.56
N HIS A 221 23.57 -2.86 -22.75
CA HIS A 221 24.02 -4.24 -22.90
C HIS A 221 22.89 -5.22 -22.61
N LEU A 222 22.04 -4.90 -21.63
CA LEU A 222 20.85 -5.67 -21.29
C LEU A 222 19.66 -5.44 -22.24
N GLY A 223 19.85 -4.65 -23.31
CA GLY A 223 18.84 -4.45 -24.35
C GLY A 223 17.69 -3.53 -23.97
N TYR A 224 17.82 -2.74 -22.92
CA TYR A 224 16.79 -1.78 -22.53
C TYR A 224 16.63 -0.65 -23.54
N ARG A 225 15.37 -0.25 -23.74
CA ARG A 225 14.98 1.02 -24.36
C ARG A 225 14.30 1.86 -23.30
N TRP A 226 14.75 3.10 -23.12
CA TRP A 226 14.22 3.98 -22.07
C TRP A 226 14.30 5.45 -22.48
N ASP A 227 13.59 6.32 -21.75
CA ASP A 227 13.72 7.75 -21.88
C ASP A 227 14.99 8.25 -21.19
N PRO A 228 15.95 8.87 -21.90
CA PRO A 228 17.13 9.45 -21.27
C PRO A 228 16.83 10.72 -20.46
N GLN A 229 15.62 11.27 -20.57
CA GLN A 229 15.12 12.39 -19.80
C GLN A 229 14.30 11.94 -18.59
N PRO A 230 14.18 12.75 -17.53
CA PRO A 230 13.26 12.45 -16.45
C PRO A 230 11.84 12.19 -16.99
N PRO A 231 11.17 11.17 -16.50
CA PRO A 231 11.46 10.32 -15.33
C PRO A 231 12.35 9.09 -15.57
N TYR A 232 13.08 8.98 -16.68
CA TYR A 232 14.00 7.90 -17.02
C TYR A 232 13.33 6.51 -17.13
N GLU A 233 12.10 6.47 -17.50
CA GLU A 233 11.29 5.28 -17.52
C GLU A 233 11.62 4.38 -18.70
N ILE A 234 11.57 3.07 -18.52
CA ILE A 234 11.82 2.12 -19.60
C ILE A 234 10.61 2.03 -20.56
N PHE A 235 10.89 1.69 -21.82
CA PHE A 235 9.88 1.40 -22.84
C PHE A 235 9.83 -0.09 -23.18
N SER A 236 10.92 -0.81 -23.05
CA SER A 236 11.01 -2.26 -23.25
C SER A 236 12.37 -2.80 -22.83
N HIS A 237 12.44 -4.11 -22.64
CA HIS A 237 13.64 -4.91 -22.62
C HIS A 237 13.36 -6.28 -23.28
N PRO A 238 14.36 -7.17 -23.48
CA PRO A 238 14.16 -8.39 -24.27
C PRO A 238 13.00 -9.28 -23.82
N GLU A 239 12.72 -9.35 -22.52
CA GLU A 239 11.68 -10.24 -21.96
C GLU A 239 10.32 -9.54 -21.79
N LEU A 240 10.25 -8.20 -21.92
CA LEU A 240 9.03 -7.44 -21.72
C LEU A 240 8.89 -6.31 -22.74
N GLY A 241 7.92 -6.45 -23.65
CA GLY A 241 7.67 -5.50 -24.71
C GLY A 241 6.90 -4.26 -24.27
N PHE A 242 6.85 -3.26 -25.15
CA PHE A 242 6.16 -1.99 -24.88
C PHE A 242 4.66 -2.17 -24.57
N ALA A 243 3.98 -3.05 -25.33
CA ALA A 243 2.56 -3.30 -25.13
C ALA A 243 2.26 -3.87 -23.74
N GLU A 244 3.11 -4.78 -23.26
CA GLU A 244 3.01 -5.39 -21.95
C GLU A 244 3.28 -4.36 -20.84
N LEU A 245 4.29 -3.51 -20.99
CA LEU A 245 4.54 -2.41 -20.06
C LEU A 245 3.34 -1.46 -19.97
N VAL A 246 2.74 -1.10 -21.09
CA VAL A 246 1.51 -0.27 -21.12
C VAL A 246 0.36 -0.99 -20.40
N ARG A 247 0.23 -2.30 -20.55
CA ARG A 247 -0.78 -3.11 -19.84
C ARG A 247 -0.58 -3.02 -18.33
N PHE A 248 0.65 -3.21 -17.82
CA PHE A 248 0.94 -3.08 -16.38
C PHE A 248 0.78 -1.66 -15.86
N LYS A 249 1.06 -0.64 -16.65
CA LYS A 249 0.75 0.76 -16.27
C LYS A 249 -0.75 0.98 -16.06
N ARG A 250 -1.59 0.38 -16.91
CA ARG A 250 -3.05 0.41 -16.71
C ARG A 250 -3.47 -0.35 -15.45
N TYR A 251 -2.80 -1.46 -15.12
CA TYR A 251 -3.04 -2.17 -13.86
C TYR A 251 -2.67 -1.31 -12.65
N ALA A 252 -1.56 -0.59 -12.69
CA ALA A 252 -1.19 0.36 -11.64
C ALA A 252 -2.26 1.45 -11.44
N GLU A 253 -2.82 1.98 -12.52
CA GLU A 253 -3.92 2.95 -12.45
C GLU A 253 -5.21 2.34 -11.89
N LEU A 254 -5.55 1.09 -12.26
CA LEU A 254 -6.69 0.37 -11.69
C LEU A 254 -6.49 0.08 -10.19
N LEU A 255 -5.29 -0.35 -9.78
CA LEU A 255 -4.95 -0.53 -8.37
C LEU A 255 -5.17 0.75 -7.58
N GLU A 256 -4.66 1.88 -8.06
CA GLU A 256 -4.80 3.16 -7.38
C GLU A 256 -6.26 3.56 -7.22
N ARG A 257 -7.07 3.36 -8.27
CA ARG A 257 -8.47 3.79 -8.29
C ARG A 257 -9.42 2.86 -7.55
N LEU A 258 -9.25 1.56 -7.71
CA LEU A 258 -10.19 0.57 -7.18
C LEU A 258 -9.80 0.08 -5.79
N TYR A 259 -8.50 -0.16 -5.57
CA TYR A 259 -7.99 -0.75 -4.33
C TYR A 259 -7.39 0.28 -3.37
N ASN A 260 -6.36 1.01 -3.79
CA ASN A 260 -5.61 1.94 -2.93
C ASN A 260 -6.45 3.14 -2.47
N SER A 261 -7.41 3.59 -3.30
CA SER A 261 -8.40 4.59 -2.89
C SER A 261 -9.27 4.14 -1.71
N GLY A 262 -9.39 2.82 -1.51
CA GLY A 262 -10.28 2.20 -0.54
C GLY A 262 -11.73 2.09 -1.01
N TYR A 263 -12.07 2.61 -2.20
CA TYR A 263 -13.48 2.67 -2.64
C TYR A 263 -14.09 1.30 -2.90
N LEU A 264 -13.35 0.36 -3.51
CA LEU A 264 -13.88 -0.91 -4.01
C LEU A 264 -13.07 -2.11 -3.52
N ARG A 265 -12.47 -1.99 -2.36
CA ARG A 265 -11.53 -2.97 -1.82
C ARG A 265 -12.17 -4.36 -1.63
N ASN A 266 -13.35 -4.41 -1.00
CA ASN A 266 -14.04 -5.67 -0.75
C ASN A 266 -14.58 -6.27 -2.05
N THR A 267 -15.16 -5.43 -2.91
CA THR A 267 -15.68 -5.84 -4.22
C THR A 267 -14.57 -6.41 -5.11
N LEU A 268 -13.43 -5.74 -5.20
CA LEU A 268 -12.32 -6.20 -6.02
C LEU A 268 -11.72 -7.50 -5.49
N ALA A 269 -11.50 -7.61 -4.17
CA ALA A 269 -11.02 -8.83 -3.55
C ALA A 269 -11.97 -10.00 -3.81
N GLY A 270 -13.28 -9.77 -3.64
CA GLY A 270 -14.29 -10.77 -3.90
C GLY A 270 -14.35 -11.20 -5.37
N LEU A 271 -14.24 -10.27 -6.32
CA LEU A 271 -14.14 -10.59 -7.75
C LEU A 271 -12.95 -11.51 -8.05
N VAL A 272 -11.78 -11.13 -7.57
CA VAL A 272 -10.54 -11.89 -7.80
C VAL A 272 -10.66 -13.30 -7.24
N GLU A 273 -11.16 -13.46 -6.01
CA GLU A 273 -11.26 -14.75 -5.35
C GLU A 273 -12.39 -15.65 -5.89
N GLN A 274 -13.55 -15.07 -6.25
CA GLN A 274 -14.74 -15.87 -6.61
C GLN A 274 -14.88 -16.11 -8.12
N ILE A 275 -14.35 -15.22 -8.95
CA ILE A 275 -14.56 -15.24 -10.40
C ILE A 275 -13.27 -15.50 -11.17
N PHE A 276 -12.17 -14.87 -10.75
CA PHE A 276 -10.93 -14.86 -11.52
C PHE A 276 -9.85 -15.80 -10.98
N SER A 277 -10.24 -16.84 -10.22
CA SER A 277 -9.32 -17.88 -9.72
C SER A 277 -8.07 -17.30 -9.05
N GLU A 278 -8.27 -16.30 -8.20
CA GLU A 278 -7.21 -15.59 -7.46
C GLU A 278 -6.24 -14.77 -8.33
N SER A 279 -6.58 -14.51 -9.62
CA SER A 279 -5.77 -13.64 -10.48
C SER A 279 -6.35 -12.23 -10.60
N LEU A 280 -5.68 -11.26 -10.00
CA LEU A 280 -5.96 -9.84 -10.16
C LEU A 280 -5.72 -9.40 -11.61
N CYS A 281 -4.67 -9.93 -12.25
CA CYS A 281 -4.33 -9.61 -13.63
C CYS A 281 -5.45 -10.03 -14.59
N ALA A 282 -6.01 -11.23 -14.43
CA ALA A 282 -7.15 -11.68 -15.22
C ALA A 282 -8.40 -10.80 -14.98
N CYS A 283 -8.65 -10.41 -13.75
CA CYS A 283 -9.73 -9.49 -13.41
C CYS A 283 -9.54 -8.13 -14.09
N PHE A 284 -8.35 -7.58 -14.06
CA PHE A 284 -8.04 -6.29 -14.69
C PHE A 284 -8.11 -6.35 -16.22
N ASP A 285 -7.68 -7.44 -16.84
CA ASP A 285 -7.85 -7.63 -18.28
C ASP A 285 -9.32 -7.64 -18.67
N ALA A 286 -10.16 -8.41 -17.98
CA ALA A 286 -11.58 -8.45 -18.22
C ALA A 286 -12.26 -7.08 -18.04
N LEU A 287 -11.86 -6.33 -17.01
CA LEU A 287 -12.34 -4.96 -16.78
C LEU A 287 -11.95 -4.01 -17.92
N LEU A 288 -10.70 -4.08 -18.38
CA LEU A 288 -10.20 -3.24 -19.47
C LEU A 288 -10.82 -3.62 -20.81
N GLU A 289 -11.06 -4.92 -21.06
CA GLU A 289 -11.70 -5.40 -22.29
C GLU A 289 -13.16 -4.94 -22.36
N GLN A 290 -13.93 -5.11 -21.30
CA GLN A 290 -15.36 -4.80 -21.30
C GLN A 290 -15.63 -3.29 -21.18
N ARG A 291 -14.85 -2.54 -20.43
CA ARG A 291 -15.07 -1.11 -20.13
C ARG A 291 -14.07 -0.17 -20.80
N GLY A 292 -13.06 -0.72 -21.42
CA GLY A 292 -12.01 0.03 -22.09
C GLY A 292 -11.28 1.00 -21.16
N LEU A 293 -10.76 2.09 -21.73
CA LEU A 293 -10.04 3.11 -20.97
C LEU A 293 -10.94 4.01 -20.13
N GLY A 294 -12.26 3.77 -20.08
CA GLY A 294 -13.19 4.55 -19.27
C GLY A 294 -12.86 4.50 -17.78
N LEU A 295 -12.35 3.35 -17.29
CA LEU A 295 -11.94 3.18 -15.89
C LEU A 295 -10.62 3.88 -15.53
N VAL A 296 -9.75 4.13 -16.50
CA VAL A 296 -8.42 4.73 -16.30
C VAL A 296 -8.35 6.21 -16.73
N ARG A 297 -9.47 6.82 -17.07
CA ARG A 297 -9.52 8.25 -17.42
C ARG A 297 -9.26 9.13 -16.22
N ASP A 298 -8.48 10.20 -16.42
CA ASP A 298 -8.29 11.23 -15.43
C ASP A 298 -9.63 11.85 -15.02
N ASN A 299 -9.77 12.18 -13.74
CA ASN A 299 -10.97 12.80 -13.14
C ASN A 299 -12.26 11.96 -13.13
N LEU A 300 -12.17 10.64 -13.22
CA LEU A 300 -13.35 9.79 -13.01
C LEU A 300 -13.84 9.94 -11.55
N GLN A 301 -15.08 10.41 -11.40
CA GLN A 301 -15.69 10.56 -10.08
C GLN A 301 -15.95 9.19 -9.44
N PRO A 302 -15.84 9.05 -8.09
CA PRO A 302 -16.09 7.78 -7.42
C PRO A 302 -17.43 7.12 -7.78
N ASP A 303 -18.51 7.88 -7.89
CA ASP A 303 -19.83 7.36 -8.25
C ASP A 303 -19.80 6.63 -9.60
N ARG A 304 -19.01 7.12 -10.57
CA ARG A 304 -18.84 6.47 -11.86
C ARG A 304 -18.06 5.16 -11.78
N LEU A 305 -17.11 5.06 -10.83
CA LEU A 305 -16.42 3.77 -10.58
C LEU A 305 -17.44 2.72 -10.12
N PHE A 306 -18.33 3.08 -9.21
CA PHE A 306 -19.39 2.18 -8.73
C PHE A 306 -20.39 1.82 -9.85
N GLU A 307 -20.75 2.74 -10.73
CA GLU A 307 -21.57 2.44 -11.91
C GLU A 307 -20.88 1.42 -12.82
N HIS A 308 -19.61 1.66 -13.17
CA HIS A 308 -18.86 0.75 -14.03
C HIS A 308 -18.71 -0.65 -13.42
N LEU A 309 -18.42 -0.72 -12.13
CA LEU A 309 -18.30 -2.01 -11.44
C LEU A 309 -19.68 -2.68 -11.30
N GLY A 310 -20.73 -1.95 -10.98
CA GLY A 310 -22.08 -2.48 -10.91
C GLY A 310 -22.50 -3.14 -12.21
N ASP A 311 -22.30 -2.46 -13.34
CA ASP A 311 -22.57 -3.02 -14.65
C ASP A 311 -21.69 -4.22 -15.00
N PHE A 312 -20.40 -4.18 -14.59
CA PHE A 312 -19.48 -5.30 -14.81
C PHE A 312 -19.92 -6.55 -14.04
N LEU A 313 -20.47 -6.37 -12.85
CA LEU A 313 -20.91 -7.47 -11.98
C LEU A 313 -22.21 -8.16 -12.48
N GLN A 314 -23.06 -7.47 -13.25
CA GLN A 314 -24.39 -7.99 -13.61
C GLN A 314 -24.41 -9.44 -14.12
N PRO A 315 -23.50 -9.88 -15.01
CA PRO A 315 -23.48 -11.27 -15.49
C PRO A 315 -23.17 -12.31 -14.40
N PHE A 316 -22.48 -11.90 -13.33
CA PHE A 316 -22.03 -12.81 -12.25
C PHE A 316 -23.00 -12.88 -11.08
N LEU A 317 -23.87 -11.87 -10.89
CA LEU A 317 -24.76 -11.78 -9.73
C LEU A 317 -25.73 -12.97 -9.57
N PRO A 318 -26.27 -13.61 -10.62
CA PRO A 318 -27.14 -14.77 -10.47
C PRO A 318 -26.48 -15.93 -9.72
N ASP A 319 -25.22 -16.21 -10.01
CA ASP A 319 -24.45 -17.32 -9.42
C ASP A 319 -23.65 -16.88 -8.19
N HIS A 320 -23.29 -15.59 -8.10
CA HIS A 320 -22.49 -15.02 -7.02
C HIS A 320 -23.12 -13.75 -6.42
N PRO A 321 -24.30 -13.87 -5.77
CA PRO A 321 -25.04 -12.70 -5.25
C PRO A 321 -24.27 -11.90 -4.19
N VAL A 322 -23.29 -12.52 -3.52
CA VAL A 322 -22.43 -11.88 -2.52
C VAL A 322 -21.59 -10.72 -3.09
N LEU A 323 -21.29 -10.73 -4.39
CA LEU A 323 -20.59 -9.62 -5.05
C LEU A 323 -21.39 -8.33 -4.95
N GLY A 324 -22.72 -8.42 -5.05
CA GLY A 324 -23.62 -7.28 -4.85
C GLY A 324 -23.61 -6.76 -3.41
N GLU A 325 -23.47 -7.65 -2.41
CA GLU A 325 -23.37 -7.25 -1.00
C GLU A 325 -22.07 -6.49 -0.73
N TRP A 326 -20.94 -6.96 -1.27
CA TRP A 326 -19.65 -6.25 -1.15
C TRP A 326 -19.67 -4.89 -1.85
N LEU A 327 -20.26 -4.81 -3.04
CA LEU A 327 -20.36 -3.55 -3.76
C LEU A 327 -21.23 -2.53 -3.02
N LEU A 328 -22.34 -2.97 -2.43
CA LEU A 328 -23.20 -2.13 -1.59
C LEU A 328 -22.47 -1.68 -0.32
N TRP A 329 -21.70 -2.58 0.30
CA TRP A 329 -20.90 -2.26 1.48
C TRP A 329 -19.86 -1.19 1.16
N ASP A 330 -19.08 -1.38 0.09
CA ASP A 330 -18.07 -0.42 -0.35
C ASP A 330 -18.70 0.93 -0.68
N TYR A 331 -19.84 0.93 -1.40
CA TYR A 331 -20.56 2.16 -1.71
C TYR A 331 -21.05 2.88 -0.44
N ALA A 332 -21.63 2.16 0.50
CA ALA A 332 -22.18 2.75 1.72
C ALA A 332 -21.14 3.48 2.57
N GLN A 333 -19.87 3.09 2.49
CA GLN A 333 -18.79 3.76 3.22
C GLN A 333 -18.44 5.13 2.65
N PHE A 334 -18.67 5.37 1.37
CA PHE A 334 -18.12 6.54 0.65
C PHE A 334 -19.17 7.50 0.10
N SER A 335 -20.32 7.02 -0.37
CA SER A 335 -21.16 7.80 -1.29
C SER A 335 -22.47 8.38 -0.70
N LEU A 336 -22.84 8.06 0.52
CA LEU A 336 -24.14 8.49 1.09
C LEU A 336 -24.26 10.01 1.36
N VAL A 337 -23.28 10.83 1.00
CA VAL A 337 -23.22 12.24 1.44
C VAL A 337 -23.54 13.25 0.33
N LYS A 338 -23.29 12.96 -0.95
CA LYS A 338 -23.56 13.93 -2.05
C LYS A 338 -23.77 13.21 -3.38
N GLY A 339 -24.98 13.23 -3.91
CA GLY A 339 -25.24 12.85 -5.28
C GLY A 339 -26.48 11.96 -5.46
N LYS A 340 -26.86 11.72 -6.68
CA LYS A 340 -27.82 10.67 -7.04
C LYS A 340 -27.08 9.33 -6.97
N SER A 341 -27.54 8.43 -6.13
CA SER A 341 -27.05 7.04 -6.13
C SER A 341 -27.19 6.44 -7.54
N PRO A 342 -26.25 5.61 -8.01
CA PRO A 342 -26.45 4.78 -9.17
C PRO A 342 -27.80 4.06 -9.11
N GLU A 343 -28.49 3.90 -10.26
CA GLU A 343 -29.88 3.44 -10.29
C GLU A 343 -30.05 2.08 -9.63
N TRP A 344 -29.14 1.14 -9.86
CA TRP A 344 -29.16 -0.20 -9.27
C TRP A 344 -28.96 -0.16 -7.74
N ILE A 345 -28.18 0.80 -7.21
CA ILE A 345 -28.07 1.04 -5.75
C ILE A 345 -29.38 1.62 -5.23
N ALA A 346 -29.96 2.59 -5.95
CA ALA A 346 -31.20 3.22 -5.55
C ALA A 346 -32.38 2.20 -5.50
N GLU A 347 -32.41 1.24 -6.43
CA GLU A 347 -33.36 0.12 -6.41
C GLU A 347 -33.17 -0.77 -5.19
N ARG A 348 -31.95 -1.21 -4.94
CA ARG A 348 -31.64 -2.06 -3.78
C ARG A 348 -31.96 -1.36 -2.45
N LEU A 349 -31.72 -0.05 -2.36
CA LEU A 349 -32.07 0.76 -1.18
C LEU A 349 -33.59 0.90 -1.01
N ARG A 350 -34.36 0.94 -2.10
CA ARG A 350 -35.83 0.94 -2.06
C ARG A 350 -36.39 -0.40 -1.54
N GLU A 351 -35.81 -1.51 -1.98
CA GLU A 351 -36.21 -2.87 -1.54
C GLU A 351 -36.01 -3.10 -0.04
N THR A 352 -34.98 -2.51 0.56
CA THR A 352 -34.63 -2.72 1.97
C THR A 352 -35.34 -1.78 2.95
N GLY A 353 -36.08 -0.78 2.48
CA GLY A 353 -36.92 0.12 3.30
C GLY A 353 -36.18 1.23 4.07
N GLY A 354 -34.89 1.15 4.22
CA GLY A 354 -34.02 2.15 4.87
C GLY A 354 -34.20 2.30 6.39
N TYR A 355 -33.12 2.55 7.10
CA TYR A 355 -33.09 2.80 8.55
C TYR A 355 -33.21 4.30 8.84
N VAL A 356 -34.13 4.66 9.74
CA VAL A 356 -34.31 6.04 10.19
C VAL A 356 -33.42 6.29 11.40
N VAL A 357 -32.46 7.19 11.26
CA VAL A 357 -31.60 7.57 12.38
C VAL A 357 -32.39 8.43 13.37
N GLN A 358 -32.35 8.03 14.63
CA GLN A 358 -33.03 8.74 15.72
C GLN A 358 -32.54 10.22 15.78
N GLY A 359 -33.46 11.18 15.68
CA GLY A 359 -33.15 12.61 15.66
C GLY A 359 -32.74 13.18 14.29
N SER A 360 -32.81 12.40 13.21
CA SER A 360 -32.51 12.84 11.83
C SER A 360 -33.67 12.52 10.89
N ARG A 361 -33.89 13.38 9.87
CA ARG A 361 -34.80 13.09 8.76
C ARG A 361 -34.16 12.20 7.66
N ARG A 362 -32.92 11.78 7.86
CA ARG A 362 -32.19 10.94 6.88
C ARG A 362 -32.53 9.47 7.08
N ARG A 363 -32.72 8.80 5.95
CA ARG A 363 -32.82 7.34 5.90
C ARG A 363 -31.50 6.78 5.42
N LEU A 364 -30.97 5.78 6.11
CA LEU A 364 -29.78 5.03 5.71
C LEU A 364 -30.22 3.73 5.06
N PRO A 365 -29.50 3.23 4.06
CA PRO A 365 -29.75 1.91 3.54
C PRO A 365 -29.44 0.85 4.61
N ILE A 366 -30.32 -0.15 4.70
CA ILE A 366 -30.05 -1.36 5.47
C ILE A 366 -29.35 -2.34 4.54
N LEU A 367 -28.12 -2.68 4.89
CA LEU A 367 -27.35 -3.70 4.21
C LEU A 367 -27.58 -5.03 4.92
N LYS A 368 -28.13 -6.01 4.21
CA LYS A 368 -28.19 -7.40 4.71
C LYS A 368 -26.93 -8.10 4.22
N LEU A 369 -26.09 -8.52 5.16
CA LEU A 369 -24.83 -9.16 4.88
C LEU A 369 -24.89 -10.64 5.23
N SER A 370 -24.57 -11.48 4.26
CA SER A 370 -24.38 -12.92 4.43
C SER A 370 -23.11 -13.23 5.23
N ALA A 371 -22.97 -14.46 5.71
CA ALA A 371 -21.75 -14.90 6.39
C ALA A 371 -20.50 -14.75 5.47
N GLN A 372 -20.66 -15.04 4.18
CA GLN A 372 -19.58 -14.92 3.21
C GLN A 372 -19.16 -13.45 3.04
N ALA A 373 -20.12 -12.52 2.93
CA ALA A 373 -19.82 -11.10 2.84
C ALA A 373 -19.09 -10.59 4.09
N VAL A 374 -19.59 -10.95 5.26
CA VAL A 374 -19.00 -10.55 6.55
C VAL A 374 -17.58 -11.07 6.70
N ASN A 375 -17.28 -12.30 6.31
CA ASN A 375 -15.94 -12.86 6.41
C ASN A 375 -14.93 -12.05 5.59
N MET A 376 -15.27 -11.67 4.36
CA MET A 376 -14.43 -10.83 3.52
C MET A 376 -14.22 -9.44 4.15
N ILE A 377 -15.29 -8.79 4.57
CA ILE A 377 -15.26 -7.46 5.17
C ILE A 377 -14.39 -7.45 6.44
N ASN A 378 -14.56 -8.45 7.31
CA ASN A 378 -13.77 -8.58 8.54
C ASN A 378 -12.28 -8.77 8.20
N ARG A 379 -11.97 -9.64 7.23
CA ARG A 379 -10.61 -9.87 6.76
C ARG A 379 -9.96 -8.60 6.20
N GLN A 380 -10.70 -7.81 5.41
CA GLN A 380 -10.19 -6.59 4.79
C GLN A 380 -10.07 -5.40 5.76
N SER A 381 -10.93 -5.32 6.77
CA SER A 381 -11.05 -4.15 7.63
C SER A 381 -10.60 -4.35 9.07
N GLY A 382 -10.31 -5.60 9.47
CA GLY A 382 -10.06 -5.95 10.88
C GLY A 382 -11.26 -5.77 11.80
N ARG A 383 -12.47 -5.68 11.24
CA ARG A 383 -13.73 -5.57 12.00
C ARG A 383 -14.18 -6.94 12.50
N ASN A 384 -15.08 -6.95 13.45
CA ASN A 384 -15.69 -8.18 13.97
C ASN A 384 -17.23 -8.08 13.80
N LEU A 385 -17.67 -8.10 12.54
CA LEU A 385 -19.10 -8.10 12.20
C LEU A 385 -19.62 -9.54 12.25
N ALA A 386 -20.92 -9.70 12.55
CA ALA A 386 -21.67 -10.94 12.39
C ALA A 386 -22.59 -10.85 11.16
N PRO A 387 -23.08 -11.97 10.59
CA PRO A 387 -24.12 -11.92 9.56
C PRO A 387 -25.38 -11.21 10.08
N GLY A 388 -25.98 -10.34 9.26
CA GLY A 388 -27.16 -9.60 9.68
C GLY A 388 -27.41 -8.31 8.93
N GLY A 389 -28.32 -7.50 9.45
CA GLY A 389 -28.65 -6.18 8.93
C GLY A 389 -27.76 -5.09 9.53
N TYR A 390 -27.30 -4.18 8.71
CA TYR A 390 -26.46 -3.04 9.13
C TYR A 390 -26.90 -1.75 8.45
N ALA A 391 -26.98 -0.68 9.21
CA ALA A 391 -27.02 0.67 8.69
C ALA A 391 -25.64 1.30 8.78
N VAL A 392 -25.15 1.82 7.67
CA VAL A 392 -23.81 2.41 7.60
C VAL A 392 -23.95 3.92 7.58
N TRP A 393 -23.39 4.59 8.58
CA TRP A 393 -23.35 6.05 8.63
C TRP A 393 -22.02 6.56 8.12
N PRO A 394 -21.95 7.17 6.94
CA PRO A 394 -20.73 7.78 6.44
C PRO A 394 -20.42 9.03 7.27
N ARG A 395 -19.34 9.01 8.01
CA ARG A 395 -18.81 10.26 8.60
C ARG A 395 -18.13 11.06 7.51
N GLN A 396 -18.38 12.40 7.55
CA GLN A 396 -17.89 13.37 6.55
C GLN A 396 -16.49 13.07 5.97
N HIS A 397 -16.36 13.17 4.66
CA HIS A 397 -15.21 13.03 3.74
C HIS A 397 -13.80 13.38 4.27
N ARG A 398 -13.36 12.82 5.40
CA ARG A 398 -11.96 12.88 5.83
C ARG A 398 -11.39 11.47 5.76
N LYS A 399 -10.38 11.24 4.90
CA LYS A 399 -9.56 10.02 4.92
C LYS A 399 -9.17 9.72 6.37
N GLY A 400 -9.44 8.51 6.83
CA GLY A 400 -9.06 8.04 8.17
C GLY A 400 -10.09 8.23 9.28
N VAL A 401 -11.31 8.74 8.99
CA VAL A 401 -12.39 8.77 9.99
C VAL A 401 -13.18 7.46 9.88
N PRO A 402 -13.30 6.68 10.98
CA PRO A 402 -14.07 5.43 10.97
C PRO A 402 -15.53 5.67 10.62
N VAL A 403 -16.06 4.83 9.74
CA VAL A 403 -17.49 4.78 9.44
C VAL A 403 -18.21 4.16 10.63
N GLU A 404 -19.27 4.79 11.11
CA GLU A 404 -20.11 4.23 12.16
C GLU A 404 -21.04 3.18 11.55
N ILE A 405 -21.06 1.98 12.13
CA ILE A 405 -21.87 0.85 11.68
C ILE A 405 -22.85 0.53 12.80
N ILE A 406 -24.13 0.58 12.46
CA ILE A 406 -25.23 0.37 13.40
C ILE A 406 -25.86 -1.00 13.05
N PRO A 407 -25.78 -2.01 13.93
CA PRO A 407 -26.56 -3.23 13.74
C PRO A 407 -28.06 -2.88 13.72
N VAL A 408 -28.82 -3.52 12.82
CA VAL A 408 -30.26 -3.35 12.69
C VAL A 408 -30.89 -4.72 12.90
N GLU A 409 -31.74 -4.84 13.87
CA GLU A 409 -32.51 -6.07 14.17
C GLU A 409 -33.54 -6.41 13.07
#